data_d4aceba7bb4ab9e3b3422ca4036ab014
#
_entry.id   d4aceba7bb4ab9e3b3422ca4036ab014
#
_cell.length_a   1.000
_cell.length_b   1.000
_cell.length_c   1.000
_cell.angle_alpha   90.00
_cell.angle_beta   90.00
_cell.angle_gamma   90.00
#
_symmetry.space_group_name_H-M   'P 1'
#
loop_
_entity.id
_entity.type
_entity.pdbx_description
1 polymer ?
#
loop_
_entity_poly.entity_id
_entity_poly.type
_entity_poly.pdbx_seq_one_letter_code
_entity_poly.pdbx_strand_id
1 'polypeptide(L)'
;MKRACILFFYDKDGIADEYNFYNLKELRTVCDYILVVINGKLAPESRDRLADVCDDMFVRKNEGFDAWAYKDGIEYIGYDGLKEYAELILTNNTVYGPLRPLKELFAEVENVSCDFWGLQMSYGDPE
;
A
#
# COMPACT_ATOMS: atom_id res chain seq x y z
N MET A 1 5.54 0.73 -17.18
CA MET A 1 4.82 1.80 -16.44
C MET A 1 5.38 1.86 -15.02
N LYS A 2 5.82 3.03 -14.58
CA LYS A 2 6.30 3.23 -13.21
C LYS A 2 5.14 3.41 -12.24
N ARG A 3 5.15 2.68 -11.14
CA ARG A 3 4.12 2.75 -10.08
C ARG A 3 4.74 2.97 -8.71
N ALA A 4 4.12 3.85 -7.94
CA ALA A 4 4.37 4.00 -6.50
C ALA A 4 3.22 3.37 -5.72
N CYS A 5 3.52 2.85 -4.55
CA CYS A 5 2.54 2.27 -3.65
C CYS A 5 2.69 2.88 -2.26
N ILE A 6 1.59 3.26 -1.65
CA ILE A 6 1.51 3.59 -0.22
C ILE A 6 0.67 2.50 0.44
N LEU A 7 1.31 1.72 1.31
CA LEU A 7 0.63 0.71 2.11
C LEU A 7 0.43 1.25 3.52
N PHE A 8 -0.83 1.38 3.91
CA PHE A 8 -1.20 1.70 5.29
C PHE A 8 -1.16 0.45 6.15
N PHE A 9 -0.41 0.51 7.25
CA PHE A 9 -0.28 -0.59 8.20
C PHE A 9 -0.76 -0.16 9.57
N TYR A 10 -1.64 -0.96 10.15
CA TYR A 10 -2.01 -0.88 11.56
C TYR A 10 -2.17 -2.26 12.14
N ASP A 11 -1.53 -2.49 13.27
CA ASP A 11 -1.71 -3.65 14.12
C ASP A 11 -1.63 -3.19 15.57
N LYS A 12 -2.52 -3.67 16.42
CA LYS A 12 -2.58 -3.24 17.82
C LYS A 12 -1.26 -3.47 18.59
N ASP A 13 -0.50 -4.49 18.22
CA ASP A 13 0.78 -4.84 18.82
C ASP A 13 1.98 -4.48 17.93
N GLY A 14 1.72 -3.97 16.73
CA GLY A 14 2.74 -3.58 15.78
C GLY A 14 3.43 -4.77 15.11
N ILE A 15 2.73 -5.88 14.95
CA ILE A 15 3.27 -7.11 14.39
C ILE A 15 2.81 -7.28 12.94
N ALA A 16 3.76 -7.42 12.02
CA ALA A 16 3.49 -7.76 10.63
C ALA A 16 3.56 -9.28 10.46
N ASP A 17 2.46 -9.86 9.95
CA ASP A 17 2.32 -11.29 9.75
C ASP A 17 2.77 -11.74 8.35
N GLU A 18 2.89 -13.04 8.13
CA GLU A 18 3.34 -13.62 6.86
C GLU A 18 2.51 -13.16 5.66
N TYR A 19 1.19 -13.00 5.83
CA TYR A 19 0.33 -12.54 4.73
C TYR A 19 0.66 -11.11 4.29
N ASN A 20 1.16 -10.26 5.19
CA ASN A 20 1.62 -8.91 4.86
C ASN A 20 2.85 -8.96 3.97
N PHE A 21 3.79 -9.85 4.26
CA PHE A 21 5.01 -10.01 3.45
C PHE A 21 4.70 -10.65 2.10
N TYR A 22 3.76 -11.58 2.05
CA TYR A 22 3.28 -12.14 0.80
C TYR A 22 2.70 -11.04 -0.11
N ASN A 23 1.82 -10.22 0.44
CA ASN A 23 1.23 -9.10 -0.29
C ASN A 23 2.29 -8.09 -0.77
N LEU A 24 3.24 -7.72 0.09
CA LEU A 24 4.32 -6.79 -0.26
C LEU A 24 5.21 -7.34 -1.38
N LYS A 25 5.52 -8.63 -1.36
CA LYS A 25 6.28 -9.27 -2.44
C LYS A 25 5.53 -9.23 -3.77
N GLU A 26 4.23 -9.46 -3.73
CA GLU A 26 3.39 -9.35 -4.93
C GLU A 26 3.29 -7.91 -5.43
N LEU A 27 3.11 -6.94 -4.53
CA LEU A 27 3.14 -5.51 -4.89
C LEU A 27 4.46 -5.11 -5.53
N ARG A 28 5.57 -5.66 -5.06
CA ARG A 28 6.89 -5.40 -5.66
C ARG A 28 6.97 -5.83 -7.12
N THR A 29 6.19 -6.82 -7.55
CA THR A 29 6.20 -7.25 -8.96
C THR A 29 5.61 -6.21 -9.91
N VAL A 30 4.81 -5.26 -9.41
CA VAL A 30 4.13 -4.22 -10.20
C VAL A 30 4.51 -2.80 -9.80
N CYS A 31 5.21 -2.62 -8.67
CA CYS A 31 5.58 -1.31 -8.13
C CYS A 31 7.09 -1.10 -8.13
N ASP A 32 7.51 0.10 -8.52
CA ASP A 32 8.90 0.53 -8.49
C ASP A 32 9.28 1.15 -7.14
N TYR A 33 8.30 1.66 -6.40
CA TYR A 33 8.50 2.26 -5.09
C TYR A 33 7.37 1.87 -4.15
N ILE A 34 7.72 1.43 -2.94
CA ILE A 34 6.77 1.05 -1.90
C ILE A 34 7.11 1.80 -0.61
N LEU A 35 6.16 2.62 -0.15
CA LEU A 35 6.20 3.29 1.14
C LEU A 35 5.21 2.60 2.08
N VAL A 36 5.68 2.20 3.26
CA VAL A 36 4.81 1.68 4.32
C VAL A 36 4.60 2.75 5.38
N VAL A 37 3.36 3.15 5.60
CA VAL A 37 2.98 4.13 6.63
C VAL A 37 2.32 3.39 7.78
N ILE A 38 2.95 3.43 8.95
CA ILE A 38 2.52 2.67 10.12
C ILE A 38 1.82 3.61 11.10
N ASN A 39 0.58 3.30 11.46
CA ASN A 39 -0.13 3.97 12.54
C ASN A 39 0.14 3.26 13.87
N GLY A 40 0.59 4.02 14.87
CA GLY A 40 0.75 3.53 16.23
C GLY A 40 2.10 2.88 16.49
N LYS A 41 2.10 1.56 16.61
CA LYS A 41 3.28 0.78 17.02
C LYS A 41 3.87 0.00 15.86
N LEU A 42 5.17 -0.24 15.96
CA LEU A 42 5.86 -1.20 15.10
C LEU A 42 6.87 -1.97 15.95
N ALA A 43 6.70 -3.29 16.05
CA ALA A 43 7.63 -4.16 16.77
C ALA A 43 8.99 -4.21 16.05
N PRO A 44 10.13 -4.27 16.79
CA PRO A 44 11.47 -4.26 16.18
C PRO A 44 11.69 -5.33 15.11
N GLU A 45 11.23 -6.55 15.33
CA GLU A 45 11.34 -7.65 14.36
C GLU A 45 10.56 -7.38 13.09
N SER A 46 9.34 -6.82 13.23
CA SER A 46 8.52 -6.43 12.08
C SER A 46 9.15 -5.26 11.31
N ARG A 47 9.75 -4.31 12.01
CA ARG A 47 10.50 -3.21 11.39
C ARG A 47 11.62 -3.73 10.50
N ASP A 48 12.44 -4.64 11.02
CA ASP A 48 13.57 -5.20 10.29
C ASP A 48 13.11 -5.95 9.04
N ARG A 49 12.07 -6.75 9.15
CA ARG A 49 11.50 -7.49 8.02
C ARG A 49 10.86 -6.59 6.98
N LEU A 50 10.13 -5.56 7.41
CA LEU A 50 9.52 -4.59 6.48
C LEU A 50 10.59 -3.81 5.73
N ALA A 51 11.70 -3.44 6.38
CA ALA A 51 12.80 -2.74 5.74
C ALA A 51 13.41 -3.52 4.56
N ASP A 52 13.32 -4.85 4.58
CA ASP A 52 13.83 -5.68 3.49
C ASP A 52 12.92 -5.71 2.27
N VAL A 53 11.65 -5.35 2.39
CA VAL A 53 10.64 -5.48 1.33
C VAL A 53 10.02 -4.17 0.87
N CYS A 54 10.22 -3.07 1.59
CA CYS A 54 9.79 -1.74 1.18
C CYS A 54 10.99 -0.82 0.94
N ASP A 55 10.76 0.31 0.29
CA ASP A 55 11.81 1.30 0.04
C ASP A 55 11.94 2.28 1.19
N ASP A 56 10.80 2.71 1.72
CA ASP A 56 10.73 3.62 2.86
C ASP A 56 9.59 3.22 3.80
N MET A 57 9.72 3.62 5.06
CA MET A 57 8.66 3.48 6.04
C MET A 57 8.77 4.57 7.10
N PHE A 58 7.64 4.93 7.69
CA PHE A 58 7.63 5.76 8.90
C PHE A 58 6.44 5.40 9.78
N VAL A 59 6.61 5.69 11.07
CA VAL A 59 5.58 5.48 12.09
C VAL A 59 4.96 6.84 12.43
N ARG A 60 3.65 6.89 12.48
CA ARG A 60 2.89 8.08 12.84
C ARG A 60 1.89 7.75 13.96
N LYS A 61 1.35 8.78 14.58
CA LYS A 61 0.30 8.63 15.58
C LYS A 61 -0.93 7.97 14.95
N ASN A 62 -1.58 7.06 15.69
CA ASN A 62 -2.77 6.37 15.20
C ASN A 62 -3.99 7.30 15.25
N GLU A 63 -4.14 8.12 14.22
CA GLU A 63 -5.24 9.07 14.03
C GLU A 63 -5.69 9.08 12.59
N GLY A 64 -7.00 9.27 12.38
CA GLY A 64 -7.59 9.49 11.05
C GLY A 64 -7.61 8.28 10.15
N PHE A 65 -7.38 7.08 10.69
CA PHE A 65 -7.42 5.82 9.97
C PHE A 65 -6.50 5.81 8.73
N ASP A 66 -6.93 5.12 7.69
CA ASP A 66 -6.21 5.00 6.42
C ASP A 66 -6.10 6.34 5.66
N ALA A 67 -7.17 7.13 5.65
CA ALA A 67 -7.20 8.38 4.91
C ALA A 67 -6.09 9.36 5.33
N TRP A 68 -5.84 9.52 6.61
CA TRP A 68 -4.76 10.39 7.09
C TRP A 68 -3.39 9.77 6.87
N ALA A 69 -3.28 8.46 6.95
CA ALA A 69 -2.04 7.76 6.64
C ALA A 69 -1.66 7.94 5.16
N TYR A 70 -2.62 7.83 4.25
CA TYR A 70 -2.39 8.08 2.83
C TYR A 70 -2.02 9.54 2.56
N LYS A 71 -2.68 10.47 3.22
CA LYS A 71 -2.34 11.90 3.12
C LYS A 71 -0.90 12.14 3.53
N ASP A 72 -0.49 11.63 4.69
CA ASP A 72 0.88 11.78 5.18
C ASP A 72 1.89 11.09 4.27
N GLY A 73 1.55 9.96 3.71
CA GLY A 73 2.37 9.26 2.72
C GLY A 73 2.55 10.05 1.43
N ILE A 74 1.50 10.66 0.92
CA ILE A 74 1.55 11.53 -0.25
C ILE A 74 2.43 12.75 0.02
N GLU A 75 2.28 13.37 1.18
CA GLU A 75 3.12 14.50 1.59
C GLU A 75 4.59 14.11 1.77
N TYR A 76 4.86 12.90 2.27
CA TYR A 76 6.20 12.36 2.41
C TYR A 76 6.91 12.21 1.06
N ILE A 77 6.25 11.62 0.08
CA ILE A 77 6.78 11.49 -1.28
C ILE A 77 6.87 12.86 -1.95
N GLY A 78 5.88 13.71 -1.71
CA GLY A 78 5.74 15.03 -2.32
C GLY A 78 5.16 14.97 -3.73
N TYR A 79 4.49 16.05 -4.12
CA TYR A 79 3.84 16.12 -5.43
C TYR A 79 4.84 16.01 -6.59
N ASP A 80 6.01 16.59 -6.44
CA ASP A 80 7.04 16.50 -7.50
C ASP A 80 7.60 15.09 -7.61
N GLY A 81 7.80 14.40 -6.49
CA GLY A 81 8.19 12.99 -6.49
C GLY A 81 7.13 12.09 -7.13
N LEU A 82 5.86 12.35 -6.85
CA LEU A 82 4.75 11.57 -7.42
C LEU A 82 4.63 11.71 -8.94
N LYS A 83 5.05 12.83 -9.51
CA LYS A 83 5.02 13.04 -10.96
C LYS A 83 5.92 12.08 -11.75
N GLU A 84 6.87 11.45 -11.09
CA GLU A 84 7.73 10.44 -11.71
C GLU A 84 7.01 9.11 -11.98
N TYR A 85 5.85 8.91 -11.36
CA TYR A 85 5.08 7.67 -11.45
C TYR A 85 3.81 7.88 -12.29
N ALA A 86 3.47 6.87 -13.07
CA ALA A 86 2.26 6.88 -13.88
C ALA A 86 1.01 6.56 -13.07
N GLU A 87 1.18 5.78 -12.00
CA GLU A 87 0.09 5.40 -11.09
C GLU A 87 0.54 5.43 -9.64
N LEU A 88 -0.39 5.78 -8.74
CA LEU A 88 -0.24 5.64 -7.31
C LEU A 88 -1.25 4.61 -6.80
N ILE A 89 -0.74 3.59 -6.10
CA ILE A 89 -1.55 2.57 -5.46
C ILE A 89 -1.71 2.93 -3.99
N LEU A 90 -2.95 2.95 -3.50
CA LEU A 90 -3.28 3.08 -2.09
C LEU A 90 -3.87 1.77 -1.62
N THR A 91 -3.26 1.14 -0.65
CA THR A 91 -3.70 -0.14 -0.10
C THR A 91 -3.42 -0.24 1.40
N ASN A 92 -3.94 -1.26 2.06
CA ASN A 92 -3.76 -1.45 3.49
C ASN A 92 -3.35 -2.89 3.84
N ASN A 93 -3.00 -3.11 5.11
CA ASN A 93 -2.52 -4.41 5.59
C ASN A 93 -3.63 -5.41 5.92
N THR A 94 -4.90 -5.03 5.79
CA THR A 94 -6.03 -5.93 6.08
C THR A 94 -6.48 -6.73 4.86
N VAL A 95 -5.81 -6.58 3.74
CA VAL A 95 -6.07 -7.33 2.51
C VAL A 95 -5.31 -8.64 2.54
N TYR A 96 -6.04 -9.76 2.42
CA TYR A 96 -5.47 -11.09 2.29
C TYR A 96 -5.37 -11.47 0.82
N GLY A 97 -4.21 -11.88 0.39
CA GLY A 97 -3.99 -12.22 -0.99
C GLY A 97 -2.74 -11.54 -1.55
N PRO A 98 -2.64 -11.39 -2.85
CA PRO A 98 -3.66 -11.67 -3.87
C PRO A 98 -3.83 -13.18 -4.14
N LEU A 99 -5.00 -13.55 -4.65
CA LEU A 99 -5.32 -14.92 -5.03
C LEU A 99 -4.80 -15.28 -6.43
N ARG A 100 -4.38 -14.29 -7.20
CA ARG A 100 -3.76 -14.44 -8.51
C ARG A 100 -2.61 -13.42 -8.64
N PRO A 101 -1.62 -13.67 -9.49
CA PRO A 101 -0.51 -12.74 -9.66
C PRO A 101 -0.97 -11.32 -10.02
N LEU A 102 -0.47 -10.32 -9.31
CA LEU A 102 -0.81 -8.91 -9.57
C LEU A 102 -0.39 -8.46 -10.96
N LYS A 103 0.70 -9.01 -11.51
CA LYS A 103 1.13 -8.73 -12.88
C LYS A 103 0.04 -9.00 -13.91
N GLU A 104 -0.68 -10.11 -13.76
CA GLU A 104 -1.76 -10.47 -14.67
C GLU A 104 -2.93 -9.50 -14.56
N LEU A 105 -3.34 -9.19 -13.33
CA LEU A 105 -4.42 -8.27 -13.06
C LEU A 105 -4.12 -6.87 -13.60
N PHE A 106 -2.92 -6.37 -13.35
CA PHE A 106 -2.51 -5.04 -13.78
C PHE A 106 -2.39 -4.94 -15.30
N ALA A 107 -1.95 -6.02 -15.96
CA ALA A 107 -1.92 -6.10 -17.42
C ALA A 107 -3.32 -5.99 -18.03
N GLU A 108 -4.33 -6.58 -17.40
CA GLU A 108 -5.73 -6.45 -17.84
C GLU A 108 -6.22 -5.00 -17.72
N VAL A 109 -5.92 -4.34 -16.62
CA VAL A 109 -6.37 -2.96 -16.36
C VAL A 109 -5.65 -1.95 -17.24
N GLU A 110 -4.39 -2.18 -17.61
CA GLU A 110 -3.65 -1.28 -18.52
C GLU A 110 -4.33 -1.03 -19.86
N ASN A 111 -5.16 -1.97 -20.29
CA ASN A 111 -5.92 -1.85 -21.54
C ASN A 111 -7.24 -1.06 -21.38
N VAL A 112 -7.58 -0.66 -20.16
CA VAL A 112 -8.79 0.09 -19.86
C VAL A 112 -8.44 1.57 -19.67
N SER A 113 -9.09 2.46 -20.44
CA SER A 113 -8.92 3.90 -20.25
C SER A 113 -9.75 4.36 -19.06
N CYS A 114 -9.08 4.74 -17.97
CA CYS A 114 -9.72 5.25 -16.77
C CYS A 114 -8.74 6.13 -15.97
N ASP A 115 -9.29 7.04 -15.16
CA ASP A 115 -8.48 7.91 -14.30
C ASP A 115 -8.11 7.21 -12.98
N PHE A 116 -8.98 6.33 -12.50
CA PHE A 116 -8.72 5.49 -11.32
C PHE A 116 -9.51 4.18 -11.43
N TRP A 117 -9.06 3.19 -10.67
CA TRP A 117 -9.69 1.88 -10.59
C TRP A 117 -9.46 1.24 -9.23
N GLY A 118 -10.24 0.23 -8.91
CA GLY A 118 -10.11 -0.54 -7.69
C GLY A 118 -10.38 -2.02 -7.94
N LEU A 119 -9.91 -2.86 -7.05
CA LEU A 119 -10.13 -4.32 -7.14
C LEU A 119 -11.54 -4.73 -6.75
N GLN A 120 -12.22 -3.90 -5.98
CA GLN A 120 -13.54 -4.18 -5.45
C GLN A 120 -14.36 -2.90 -5.37
N MET A 121 -15.64 -3.02 -5.68
CA MET A 121 -16.61 -1.95 -5.46
C MET A 121 -17.53 -2.39 -4.33
N SER A 122 -17.71 -1.51 -3.34
CA SER A 122 -18.67 -1.72 -2.26
C SER A 122 -19.84 -0.76 -2.44
N TYR A 123 -21.04 -1.32 -2.50
CA TYR A 123 -22.27 -0.55 -2.42
C TYR A 123 -22.65 -0.56 -0.94
N GLY A 124 -22.60 0.58 -0.26
CA GLY A 124 -23.02 0.67 1.14
C GLY A 124 -24.41 0.10 1.35
N ASP A 125 -24.65 -0.55 2.48
CA ASP A 125 -25.97 -1.00 2.83
C ASP A 125 -26.91 0.21 2.88
N PRO A 126 -28.03 0.19 2.15
CA PRO A 126 -29.05 1.21 2.36
C PRO A 126 -29.63 1.02 3.76
N GLU A 127 -29.42 1.99 4.65
CA GLU A 127 -30.15 2.06 5.91
C GLU A 127 -31.63 2.32 5.65
#